data_9f7deabd67d996937c8fa398d1097046
#
_entry.id   9f7deabd67d996937c8fa398d1097046
#
_cell.length_a   1.000
_cell.length_b   1.000
_cell.length_c   1.000
_cell.angle_alpha   90.00
_cell.angle_beta   90.00
_cell.angle_gamma   90.00
#
_symmetry.space_group_name_H-M   'P 1'
#
loop_
_entity.id
_entity.type
_entity.pdbx_description
1 polymer ?
#
loop_
_entity_poly.entity_id
_entity_poly.type
_entity_poly.pdbx_seq_one_letter_code
_entity_poly.pdbx_strand_id
1 'polypeptide(L)'
;MASNFQDDEREQAMRMLFDLYKDESEGRSGVDAYLDLDGMTIPFELKTTSRGSVTTVRDFGPDHIEKWRDRHWLIGFFMQGREYYKYGSPAMMAPWIAEKGKYIEPDFSLAQLAPPKLNLQDMYNILGEKERYTYEDARYIQKRQYSKATYLARQDLDAGYSPQRMLEIVRDRTAYLIKRGSTLNNPHIPLSYFKNWAEITENHALILRQMVKAYLENE
;
A
#
# COMPACT_ATOMS: atom_id res chain seq x y z
N MET A 1 11.88 -16.51 -2.27
CA MET A 1 10.56 -17.01 -1.79
C MET A 1 10.52 -17.27 -0.28
N ALA A 2 11.63 -17.28 0.45
CA ALA A 2 11.64 -17.53 1.91
C ALA A 2 11.24 -16.33 2.79
N SER A 3 11.32 -15.08 2.32
CA SER A 3 11.08 -13.91 3.18
C SER A 3 9.60 -13.64 3.48
N ASN A 4 8.69 -13.88 2.54
CA ASN A 4 7.26 -13.61 2.77
C ASN A 4 6.62 -14.58 3.78
N PHE A 5 7.10 -15.83 3.84
CA PHE A 5 6.59 -16.84 4.75
C PHE A 5 6.98 -16.53 6.22
N GLN A 6 8.21 -16.05 6.42
CA GLN A 6 8.69 -15.65 7.74
C GLN A 6 8.00 -14.39 8.29
N ASP A 7 7.62 -13.46 7.43
CA ASP A 7 6.92 -12.25 7.84
C ASP A 7 5.49 -12.58 8.26
N ASP A 8 4.78 -13.43 7.51
CA ASP A 8 3.42 -13.90 7.85
C ASP A 8 3.39 -14.66 9.21
N GLU A 9 4.38 -15.52 9.47
CA GLU A 9 4.51 -16.24 10.74
C GLU A 9 4.76 -15.30 11.93
N ARG A 10 5.61 -14.29 11.76
CA ARG A 10 5.90 -13.29 12.80
C ARG A 10 4.69 -12.40 13.08
N GLU A 11 3.97 -11.97 12.06
CA GLU A 11 2.74 -11.20 12.24
C GLU A 11 1.67 -12.01 12.97
N GLN A 12 1.55 -13.31 12.67
CA GLN A 12 0.66 -14.20 13.41
C GLN A 12 1.08 -14.35 14.87
N ALA A 13 2.37 -14.53 15.14
CA ALA A 13 2.89 -14.60 16.49
C ALA A 13 2.63 -13.29 17.28
N MET A 14 2.80 -12.13 16.62
CA MET A 14 2.47 -10.83 17.21
C MET A 14 0.99 -10.71 17.54
N ARG A 15 0.08 -11.13 16.65
CA ARG A 15 -1.36 -11.12 16.96
C ARG A 15 -1.68 -11.94 18.22
N MET A 16 -1.11 -13.13 18.33
CA MET A 16 -1.32 -13.99 19.52
C MET A 16 -0.72 -13.36 20.79
N LEU A 17 0.49 -12.82 20.70
CA LEU A 17 1.22 -12.25 21.85
C LEU A 17 0.55 -10.99 22.42
N PHE A 18 -0.10 -10.21 21.55
CA PHE A 18 -0.74 -8.94 21.90
C PHE A 18 -2.26 -9.03 22.02
N ASP A 19 -2.83 -10.22 21.91
CA ASP A 19 -4.28 -10.45 21.95
C ASP A 19 -5.03 -9.59 20.88
N LEU A 20 -4.48 -9.62 19.66
CA LEU A 20 -5.05 -9.00 18.48
C LEU A 20 -5.70 -10.06 17.60
N TYR A 21 -6.72 -9.66 16.84
CA TYR A 21 -7.33 -10.56 15.88
C TYR A 21 -7.28 -10.00 14.44
N LYS A 22 -7.52 -10.87 13.47
CA LYS A 22 -7.64 -10.50 12.06
C LYS A 22 -9.03 -10.84 11.58
N ASP A 23 -9.64 -9.95 10.80
CA ASP A 23 -10.88 -10.26 10.11
C ASP A 23 -10.56 -11.09 8.85
N GLU A 24 -10.89 -12.37 8.89
CA GLU A 24 -10.64 -13.31 7.77
C GLU A 24 -11.49 -12.98 6.52
N SER A 25 -12.53 -12.15 6.64
CA SER A 25 -13.31 -11.66 5.50
C SER A 25 -12.56 -10.61 4.69
N GLU A 26 -11.58 -9.94 5.28
CA GLU A 26 -10.72 -8.99 4.60
C GLU A 26 -9.60 -9.72 3.84
N GLY A 27 -9.45 -9.40 2.57
CA GLY A 27 -8.39 -9.96 1.74
C GLY A 27 -6.99 -9.49 2.16
N ARG A 28 -5.97 -9.87 1.39
CA ARG A 28 -4.55 -9.53 1.66
C ARG A 28 -4.24 -8.04 1.79
N SER A 29 -5.08 -7.16 1.23
CA SER A 29 -4.96 -5.71 1.33
C SER A 29 -5.71 -5.10 2.53
N GLY A 30 -6.35 -5.93 3.34
CA GLY A 30 -7.11 -5.53 4.52
C GLY A 30 -6.25 -4.95 5.66
N VAL A 31 -6.84 -4.89 6.84
CA VAL A 31 -6.16 -4.52 8.08
C VAL A 31 -5.32 -5.69 8.58
N ASP A 32 -4.10 -5.42 9.06
CA ASP A 32 -3.20 -6.50 9.51
C ASP A 32 -3.69 -7.14 10.82
N ALA A 33 -4.28 -6.32 11.71
CA ALA A 33 -4.89 -6.77 12.96
C ALA A 33 -5.85 -5.73 13.56
N TYR A 34 -6.69 -6.17 14.49
CA TYR A 34 -7.62 -5.35 15.25
C TYR A 34 -7.44 -5.58 16.76
N LEU A 35 -7.67 -4.54 17.53
CA LEU A 35 -7.79 -4.57 18.99
C LEU A 35 -9.17 -4.10 19.40
N ASP A 36 -9.90 -4.93 20.14
CA ASP A 36 -11.13 -4.47 20.81
C ASP A 36 -10.78 -3.90 22.20
N LEU A 37 -11.10 -2.63 22.40
CA LEU A 37 -10.86 -1.91 23.64
C LEU A 37 -12.03 -0.98 23.96
N ASP A 38 -12.62 -1.14 25.14
CA ASP A 38 -13.71 -0.31 25.66
C ASP A 38 -14.89 -0.12 24.65
N GLY A 39 -15.20 -1.18 23.86
CA GLY A 39 -16.28 -1.18 22.86
C GLY A 39 -15.89 -0.58 21.50
N MET A 40 -14.64 -0.20 21.32
CA MET A 40 -14.08 0.28 20.06
C MET A 40 -13.24 -0.79 19.40
N THR A 41 -13.33 -0.91 18.07
CA THR A 41 -12.46 -1.76 17.25
C THR A 41 -11.38 -0.90 16.61
N ILE A 42 -10.14 -1.11 17.02
CA ILE A 42 -8.99 -0.27 16.69
C ILE A 42 -8.10 -0.99 15.67
N PRO A 43 -7.89 -0.41 14.46
CA PRO A 43 -7.10 -1.05 13.43
C PRO A 43 -5.59 -0.87 13.63
N PHE A 44 -4.84 -1.93 13.39
CA PHE A 44 -3.37 -1.96 13.48
C PHE A 44 -2.71 -2.28 12.15
N GLU A 45 -1.59 -1.65 11.92
CA GLU A 45 -0.57 -2.05 10.95
C GLU A 45 0.54 -2.78 11.70
N LEU A 46 0.84 -4.01 11.29
CA LEU A 46 1.91 -4.82 11.88
C LEU A 46 3.12 -4.80 10.96
N LYS A 47 4.30 -4.60 11.53
CA LYS A 47 5.56 -4.70 10.78
C LYS A 47 6.61 -5.39 11.62
N THR A 48 7.49 -6.10 10.94
CA THR A 48 8.63 -6.75 11.59
C THR A 48 9.94 -6.33 10.93
N THR A 49 11.01 -6.36 11.71
CA THR A 49 12.35 -6.17 11.16
C THR A 49 13.40 -6.98 11.91
N SER A 50 14.37 -7.47 11.16
CA SER A 50 15.64 -8.02 11.68
C SER A 50 16.84 -7.22 11.17
N ARG A 51 16.62 -6.02 10.62
CA ARG A 51 17.62 -5.19 9.95
C ARG A 51 17.59 -3.75 10.46
N GLY A 52 18.43 -2.89 9.86
CA GLY A 52 18.57 -1.47 10.20
C GLY A 52 17.41 -0.56 9.80
N SER A 53 16.30 -1.09 9.27
CA SER A 53 15.10 -0.34 8.91
C SER A 53 13.89 -1.25 8.87
N VAL A 54 12.71 -0.66 8.97
CA VAL A 54 11.42 -1.34 8.78
C VAL A 54 10.96 -1.11 7.35
N THR A 55 10.77 -2.18 6.59
CA THR A 55 10.17 -2.14 5.25
C THR A 55 8.66 -2.05 5.40
N THR A 56 8.02 -1.15 4.66
CA THR A 56 6.57 -0.97 4.76
C THR A 56 5.81 -1.77 3.69
N VAL A 57 5.53 -1.16 2.55
CA VAL A 57 4.76 -1.80 1.48
C VAL A 57 5.47 -1.67 0.14
N ARG A 58 5.17 -2.60 -0.76
CA ARG A 58 5.48 -2.45 -2.17
C ARG A 58 4.43 -1.55 -2.80
N ASP A 59 4.86 -0.76 -3.78
CA ASP A 59 3.92 0.07 -4.58
C ASP A 59 3.18 1.12 -3.74
N PHE A 60 3.91 1.78 -2.84
CA PHE A 60 3.38 2.84 -1.99
C PHE A 60 2.72 3.95 -2.81
N GLY A 61 1.51 4.34 -2.43
CA GLY A 61 0.72 5.33 -3.12
C GLY A 61 -0.30 6.02 -2.21
N PRO A 62 -1.13 6.94 -2.75
CA PRO A 62 -2.15 7.67 -1.98
C PRO A 62 -3.08 6.78 -1.17
N ASP A 63 -3.44 5.61 -1.69
CA ASP A 63 -4.31 4.66 -0.99
C ASP A 63 -3.67 4.16 0.32
N HIS A 64 -2.33 4.03 0.37
CA HIS A 64 -1.62 3.68 1.60
C HIS A 64 -1.58 4.83 2.60
N ILE A 65 -1.44 6.08 2.11
CA ILE A 65 -1.49 7.28 2.95
C ILE A 65 -2.85 7.37 3.64
N GLU A 66 -3.93 7.19 2.87
CA GLU A 66 -5.30 7.18 3.39
C GLU A 66 -5.51 6.05 4.39
N LYS A 67 -5.12 4.83 4.01
CA LYS A 67 -5.21 3.63 4.84
C LYS A 67 -4.48 3.77 6.18
N TRP A 68 -3.33 4.45 6.20
CA TRP A 68 -2.49 4.54 7.40
C TRP A 68 -2.78 5.73 8.29
N ARG A 69 -3.61 6.67 7.86
CA ARG A 69 -3.92 7.90 8.60
C ARG A 69 -4.36 7.62 10.03
N ASP A 70 -5.27 6.67 10.21
CA ASP A 70 -5.91 6.37 11.49
C ASP A 70 -5.45 5.03 12.08
N ARG A 71 -4.36 4.45 11.56
CA ARG A 71 -3.86 3.18 12.05
C ARG A 71 -2.89 3.33 13.19
N HIS A 72 -3.08 2.49 14.17
CA HIS A 72 -2.08 2.21 15.19
C HIS A 72 -1.03 1.27 14.62
N TRP A 73 0.21 1.40 15.05
CA TRP A 73 1.34 0.61 14.54
C TRP A 73 1.96 -0.22 15.64
N LEU A 74 2.25 -1.47 15.33
CA LEU A 74 3.00 -2.36 16.21
C LEU A 74 4.18 -2.93 15.44
N ILE A 75 5.39 -2.60 15.90
CA ILE A 75 6.63 -2.97 15.24
C ILE A 75 7.37 -4.00 16.07
N GLY A 76 7.64 -5.18 15.50
CA GLY A 76 8.45 -6.24 16.09
C GLY A 76 9.92 -6.15 15.65
N PHE A 77 10.84 -6.10 16.58
CA PHE A 77 12.28 -6.04 16.35
C PHE A 77 12.93 -7.36 16.77
N PHE A 78 13.51 -8.06 15.80
CA PHE A 78 14.16 -9.36 15.96
C PHE A 78 15.65 -9.23 15.60
N MET A 79 16.44 -8.61 16.49
CA MET A 79 17.81 -8.22 16.19
C MET A 79 18.80 -8.75 17.25
N GLN A 80 19.92 -9.33 16.78
CA GLN A 80 21.05 -9.73 17.64
C GLN A 80 20.65 -10.62 18.82
N GLY A 81 19.70 -11.54 18.62
CA GLY A 81 19.21 -12.43 19.67
C GLY A 81 18.28 -11.77 20.69
N ARG A 82 17.89 -10.53 20.46
CA ARG A 82 16.92 -9.79 21.29
C ARG A 82 15.63 -9.62 20.52
N GLU A 83 14.51 -9.85 21.18
CA GLU A 83 13.17 -9.62 20.70
C GLU A 83 12.49 -8.56 21.56
N TYR A 84 11.94 -7.53 20.93
CA TYR A 84 11.17 -6.49 21.59
C TYR A 84 10.23 -5.82 20.59
N TYR A 85 9.23 -5.12 21.10
CA TYR A 85 8.21 -4.48 20.29
C TYR A 85 8.10 -3.01 20.64
N LYS A 86 7.57 -2.22 19.71
CA LYS A 86 7.26 -0.80 19.92
C LYS A 86 5.89 -0.48 19.36
N TYR A 87 5.13 0.25 20.12
CA TYR A 87 3.83 0.78 19.72
C TYR A 87 3.99 2.21 19.22
N GLY A 88 3.27 2.55 18.13
CA GLY A 88 3.11 3.90 17.61
C GLY A 88 1.65 4.24 17.40
N SER A 89 1.22 5.37 17.93
CA SER A 89 -0.10 5.93 17.65
C SER A 89 -0.17 6.51 16.21
N PRO A 90 -1.38 6.76 15.68
CA PRO A 90 -1.54 7.50 14.42
C PRO A 90 -0.77 8.82 14.40
N ALA A 91 -0.84 9.60 15.49
CA ALA A 91 -0.11 10.86 15.63
C ALA A 91 1.41 10.69 15.56
N MET A 92 1.96 9.61 16.10
CA MET A 92 3.39 9.32 16.05
C MET A 92 3.86 8.95 14.64
N MET A 93 2.99 8.37 13.81
CA MET A 93 3.30 8.00 12.42
C MET A 93 2.99 9.10 11.41
N ALA A 94 2.11 10.03 11.73
CA ALA A 94 1.66 11.08 10.83
C ALA A 94 2.80 11.89 10.18
N PRO A 95 3.90 12.28 10.88
CA PRO A 95 4.99 13.02 10.26
C PRO A 95 5.70 12.24 9.15
N TRP A 96 5.95 10.94 9.37
CA TRP A 96 6.59 10.08 8.37
C TRP A 96 5.68 9.85 7.17
N ILE A 97 4.39 9.57 7.40
CA ILE A 97 3.37 9.38 6.35
C ILE A 97 3.26 10.65 5.51
N ALA A 98 3.19 11.83 6.14
CA ALA A 98 3.12 13.11 5.45
C ALA A 98 4.37 13.40 4.60
N GLU A 99 5.57 13.08 5.12
CA GLU A 99 6.82 13.20 4.34
C GLU A 99 6.78 12.32 3.08
N LYS A 100 6.33 11.06 3.22
CA LYS A 100 6.22 10.15 2.08
C LYS A 100 5.12 10.56 1.09
N GLY A 101 4.03 11.13 1.58
CA GLY A 101 2.99 11.74 0.75
C GLY A 101 3.56 12.85 -0.13
N LYS A 102 4.27 13.79 0.46
CA LYS A 102 4.95 14.88 -0.27
C LYS A 102 5.97 14.37 -1.29
N TYR A 103 6.66 13.27 -0.97
CA TYR A 103 7.65 12.68 -1.88
C TYR A 103 7.02 12.13 -3.16
N ILE A 104 5.85 11.50 -3.09
CA ILE A 104 5.18 10.90 -4.26
C ILE A 104 4.23 11.88 -4.97
N GLU A 105 3.86 12.99 -4.36
CA GLU A 105 2.90 13.95 -4.90
C GLU A 105 3.22 14.46 -6.31
N PRO A 106 4.49 14.82 -6.66
CA PRO A 106 4.84 15.27 -8.00
C PRO A 106 4.56 14.20 -9.07
N ASP A 107 4.86 12.93 -8.78
CA ASP A 107 4.66 11.83 -9.73
C ASP A 107 3.17 11.55 -9.95
N PHE A 108 2.36 11.63 -8.89
CA PHE A 108 0.91 11.49 -9.00
C PHE A 108 0.26 12.68 -9.73
N SER A 109 0.77 13.89 -9.52
CA SER A 109 0.38 15.06 -10.30
C SER A 109 0.74 14.90 -11.78
N LEU A 110 1.95 14.43 -12.08
CA LEU A 110 2.39 14.14 -13.44
C LEU A 110 1.54 13.05 -14.10
N ALA A 111 1.16 12.02 -13.35
CA ALA A 111 0.27 10.96 -13.83
C ALA A 111 -1.14 11.44 -14.17
N GLN A 112 -1.57 12.58 -13.66
CA GLN A 112 -2.82 13.23 -14.02
C GLN A 112 -2.66 14.17 -15.23
N LEU A 113 -1.55 14.90 -15.29
CA LEU A 113 -1.34 15.96 -16.28
C LEU A 113 -0.80 15.47 -17.63
N ALA A 114 0.09 14.45 -17.63
CA ALA A 114 0.75 14.01 -18.85
C ALA A 114 -0.13 13.14 -19.77
N PRO A 115 -0.87 12.12 -19.30
CA PRO A 115 -1.63 11.24 -20.16
C PRO A 115 -2.67 11.96 -21.05
N PRO A 116 -3.43 12.96 -20.58
CA PRO A 116 -4.35 13.70 -21.43
C PRO A 116 -3.72 14.44 -22.61
N LYS A 117 -2.39 14.70 -22.56
CA LYS A 117 -1.66 15.35 -23.65
C LYS A 117 -1.37 14.43 -24.82
N LEU A 118 -1.39 13.12 -24.61
CA LEU A 118 -1.26 12.15 -25.70
C LEU A 118 -2.43 12.29 -26.67
N ASN A 119 -2.14 12.17 -27.94
CA ASN A 119 -3.11 12.28 -29.03
C ASN A 119 -3.14 11.02 -29.90
N LEU A 120 -3.99 10.97 -30.91
CA LEU A 120 -4.13 9.82 -31.80
C LEU A 120 -2.82 9.51 -32.53
N GLN A 121 -2.05 10.52 -32.95
CA GLN A 121 -0.78 10.30 -33.64
C GLN A 121 0.23 9.61 -32.74
N ASP A 122 0.29 9.97 -31.45
CA ASP A 122 1.16 9.30 -30.47
C ASP A 122 0.79 7.82 -30.34
N MET A 123 -0.51 7.52 -30.28
CA MET A 123 -1.00 6.14 -30.24
C MET A 123 -0.71 5.39 -31.55
N TYR A 124 -0.89 6.02 -32.72
CA TYR A 124 -0.58 5.42 -34.01
C TYR A 124 0.91 5.08 -34.16
N ASN A 125 1.79 5.90 -33.59
CA ASN A 125 3.23 5.62 -33.56
C ASN A 125 3.58 4.35 -32.75
N ILE A 126 2.70 3.93 -31.82
CA ILE A 126 2.89 2.74 -30.97
C ILE A 126 2.23 1.49 -31.59
N LEU A 127 0.99 1.62 -32.09
CA LEU A 127 0.14 0.51 -32.49
C LEU A 127 -0.12 0.42 -34.01
N GLY A 128 0.34 1.43 -34.77
CA GLY A 128 -0.05 1.62 -36.15
C GLY A 128 -1.46 2.24 -36.28
N GLU A 129 -1.72 2.89 -37.40
CA GLU A 129 -3.04 3.45 -37.73
C GLU A 129 -3.99 2.33 -38.15
N LYS A 130 -5.15 2.24 -37.52
CA LYS A 130 -6.20 1.25 -37.76
C LYS A 130 -7.56 1.90 -37.53
N GLU A 131 -8.57 1.50 -38.31
CA GLU A 131 -9.96 1.88 -38.04
C GLU A 131 -10.55 1.22 -36.81
N ARG A 132 -10.07 0.02 -36.50
CA ARG A 132 -10.47 -0.77 -35.31
C ARG A 132 -9.29 -1.47 -34.70
N TYR A 133 -9.19 -1.40 -33.37
CA TYR A 133 -8.21 -2.12 -32.55
C TYR A 133 -8.84 -3.33 -31.90
N THR A 134 -8.06 -4.39 -31.74
CA THR A 134 -8.51 -5.67 -31.22
C THR A 134 -8.33 -5.77 -29.71
N TYR A 135 -8.95 -6.79 -29.12
CA TYR A 135 -8.69 -7.19 -27.74
C TYR A 135 -7.19 -7.44 -27.47
N GLU A 136 -6.48 -8.03 -28.42
CA GLU A 136 -5.04 -8.29 -28.26
C GLU A 136 -4.20 -7.01 -28.32
N ASP A 137 -4.59 -6.01 -29.13
CA ASP A 137 -3.94 -4.68 -29.09
C ASP A 137 -4.08 -4.04 -27.70
N ALA A 138 -5.26 -4.10 -27.10
CA ALA A 138 -5.49 -3.57 -25.75
C ALA A 138 -4.70 -4.35 -24.68
N ARG A 139 -4.65 -5.68 -24.77
CA ARG A 139 -3.82 -6.52 -23.90
C ARG A 139 -2.33 -6.25 -24.05
N TYR A 140 -1.88 -6.00 -25.26
CA TYR A 140 -0.48 -5.66 -25.52
C TYR A 140 -0.07 -4.39 -24.77
N ILE A 141 -0.90 -3.35 -24.81
CA ILE A 141 -0.67 -2.09 -24.10
C ILE A 141 -0.77 -2.28 -22.59
N GLN A 142 -1.85 -2.87 -22.10
CA GLN A 142 -2.14 -2.98 -20.66
C GLN A 142 -1.36 -4.09 -19.94
N LYS A 143 -0.61 -4.93 -20.67
CA LYS A 143 0.19 -6.02 -20.06
C LYS A 143 -0.62 -6.89 -19.09
N ARG A 144 -1.89 -7.16 -19.40
CA ARG A 144 -2.85 -7.92 -18.59
C ARG A 144 -3.25 -7.29 -17.26
N GLN A 145 -3.15 -5.96 -17.12
CA GLN A 145 -3.53 -5.29 -15.88
C GLN A 145 -5.04 -5.12 -15.70
N TYR A 146 -5.79 -5.11 -16.79
CA TYR A 146 -7.24 -5.18 -16.70
C TYR A 146 -7.71 -6.63 -16.52
N SER A 147 -8.83 -6.80 -15.81
CA SER A 147 -9.58 -8.06 -15.84
C SER A 147 -10.18 -8.29 -17.23
N LYS A 148 -10.52 -9.53 -17.56
CA LYS A 148 -11.23 -9.84 -18.82
C LYS A 148 -12.52 -9.04 -18.93
N ALA A 149 -13.27 -8.90 -17.84
CA ALA A 149 -14.52 -8.12 -17.82
C ALA A 149 -14.25 -6.65 -18.12
N THR A 150 -13.18 -6.06 -17.60
CA THR A 150 -12.81 -4.66 -17.87
C THR A 150 -12.45 -4.44 -19.33
N TYR A 151 -11.69 -5.36 -19.97
CA TYR A 151 -11.42 -5.26 -21.40
C TYR A 151 -12.70 -5.28 -22.23
N LEU A 152 -13.62 -6.20 -21.94
CA LEU A 152 -14.88 -6.32 -22.67
C LEU A 152 -15.80 -5.11 -22.46
N ALA A 153 -15.92 -4.62 -21.23
CA ALA A 153 -16.74 -3.46 -20.90
C ALA A 153 -16.25 -2.16 -21.56
N ARG A 154 -14.97 -2.10 -21.93
CA ARG A 154 -14.39 -0.93 -22.63
C ARG A 154 -14.50 -0.98 -24.15
N GLN A 155 -14.97 -2.08 -24.73
CA GLN A 155 -15.24 -2.14 -26.16
C GLN A 155 -16.37 -1.19 -26.52
N ASP A 156 -16.16 -0.36 -27.51
CA ASP A 156 -17.12 0.58 -28.04
C ASP A 156 -17.51 0.29 -29.51
N LEU A 157 -16.93 -0.76 -30.08
CA LEU A 157 -17.27 -1.34 -31.37
C LEU A 157 -17.57 -2.84 -31.18
N ASP A 158 -18.25 -3.43 -32.16
CA ASP A 158 -18.46 -4.89 -32.16
C ASP A 158 -17.11 -5.61 -32.16
N ALA A 159 -16.85 -6.34 -31.06
CA ALA A 159 -15.61 -7.06 -30.78
C ALA A 159 -14.32 -6.23 -30.92
N GLY A 160 -14.34 -4.93 -30.57
CA GLY A 160 -13.16 -4.08 -30.70
C GLY A 160 -13.28 -2.70 -30.08
N TYR A 161 -12.26 -1.89 -30.36
CA TYR A 161 -12.14 -0.53 -29.84
C TYR A 161 -11.94 0.46 -31.00
N SER A 162 -12.63 1.59 -30.93
CA SER A 162 -12.36 2.73 -31.80
C SER A 162 -10.97 3.32 -31.51
N PRO A 163 -10.37 4.09 -32.44
CA PRO A 163 -9.13 4.81 -32.19
C PRO A 163 -9.19 5.67 -30.91
N GLN A 164 -10.30 6.34 -30.67
CA GLN A 164 -10.50 7.18 -29.49
C GLN A 164 -10.50 6.36 -28.22
N ARG A 165 -11.21 5.25 -28.19
CA ARG A 165 -11.24 4.34 -27.03
C ARG A 165 -9.87 3.70 -26.78
N MET A 166 -9.15 3.35 -27.83
CA MET A 166 -7.81 2.81 -27.70
C MET A 166 -6.82 3.84 -27.17
N LEU A 167 -6.95 5.12 -27.57
CA LEU A 167 -6.17 6.22 -27.00
C LEU A 167 -6.41 6.36 -25.48
N GLU A 168 -7.65 6.23 -25.00
CA GLU A 168 -7.94 6.22 -23.56
C GLU A 168 -7.20 5.07 -22.84
N ILE A 169 -7.18 3.87 -23.44
CA ILE A 169 -6.45 2.72 -22.88
C ILE A 169 -4.93 3.00 -22.83
N VAL A 170 -4.37 3.67 -23.82
CA VAL A 170 -2.95 4.10 -23.81
C VAL A 170 -2.70 5.13 -22.72
N ARG A 171 -3.61 6.10 -22.56
CA ARG A 171 -3.54 7.12 -21.50
C ARG A 171 -3.59 6.48 -20.10
N ASP A 172 -4.48 5.53 -19.87
CA ASP A 172 -4.55 4.78 -18.61
C ASP A 172 -3.24 4.05 -18.33
N ARG A 173 -2.65 3.41 -19.36
CA ARG A 173 -1.35 2.75 -19.23
C ARG A 173 -0.25 3.74 -18.88
N THR A 174 -0.24 4.91 -19.49
CA THR A 174 0.75 5.95 -19.22
C THR A 174 0.63 6.45 -17.80
N ALA A 175 -0.58 6.76 -17.31
CA ALA A 175 -0.84 7.12 -15.93
C ALA A 175 -0.33 6.04 -14.95
N TYR A 176 -0.64 4.79 -15.24
CA TYR A 176 -0.17 3.66 -14.42
C TYR A 176 1.35 3.56 -14.38
N LEU A 177 2.04 3.70 -15.51
CA LEU A 177 3.51 3.61 -15.56
C LEU A 177 4.18 4.72 -14.75
N ILE A 178 3.65 5.95 -14.81
CA ILE A 178 4.17 7.07 -14.02
C ILE A 178 3.97 6.80 -12.52
N LYS A 179 2.74 6.43 -12.10
CA LYS A 179 2.45 6.07 -10.71
C LYS A 179 3.32 4.90 -10.24
N ARG A 180 3.49 3.90 -11.06
CA ARG A 180 4.32 2.73 -10.77
C ARG A 180 5.80 3.08 -10.63
N GLY A 181 6.28 4.03 -11.42
CA GLY A 181 7.66 4.55 -11.33
C GLY A 181 7.93 5.22 -9.98
N SER A 182 6.99 5.99 -9.47
CA SER A 182 7.05 6.60 -8.14
C SER A 182 7.20 5.59 -7.00
N THR A 183 6.64 4.40 -7.17
CA THR A 183 6.52 3.37 -6.13
C THR A 183 7.51 2.22 -6.27
N LEU A 184 8.51 2.31 -7.13
CA LEU A 184 9.52 1.26 -7.36
C LEU A 184 10.34 0.93 -6.11
N ASN A 185 10.57 1.91 -5.24
CA ASN A 185 11.31 1.74 -4.01
C ASN A 185 10.33 1.66 -2.84
N ASN A 186 10.29 0.50 -2.18
CA ASN A 186 9.52 0.36 -0.94
C ASN A 186 9.98 1.40 0.09
N PRO A 187 9.11 2.24 0.65
CA PRO A 187 9.51 3.16 1.70
C PRO A 187 10.02 2.39 2.92
N HIS A 188 11.15 2.82 3.46
CA HIS A 188 11.74 2.27 4.66
C HIS A 188 11.66 3.28 5.80
N ILE A 189 11.32 2.81 6.99
CA ILE A 189 11.37 3.62 8.21
C ILE A 189 12.70 3.33 8.89
N PRO A 190 13.61 4.32 9.05
CA PRO A 190 14.88 4.10 9.71
C PRO A 190 14.70 3.81 11.21
N LEU A 191 15.56 3.00 11.82
CA LEU A 191 15.47 2.67 13.26
C LEU A 191 15.51 3.91 14.15
N SER A 192 16.18 4.97 13.70
CA SER A 192 16.21 6.26 14.41
C SER A 192 14.85 6.89 14.63
N TYR A 193 13.88 6.59 13.75
CA TYR A 193 12.50 7.06 13.89
C TYR A 193 11.84 6.52 15.18
N PHE A 194 12.17 5.29 15.54
CA PHE A 194 11.62 4.60 16.69
C PHE A 194 12.42 4.83 18.00
N LYS A 195 13.47 5.67 17.98
CA LYS A 195 14.39 5.82 19.11
C LYS A 195 13.68 6.17 20.42
N ASN A 196 12.70 7.06 20.35
CA ASN A 196 11.99 7.57 21.52
C ASN A 196 10.67 6.82 21.82
N TRP A 197 10.36 5.77 21.06
CA TRP A 197 9.19 4.95 21.31
C TRP A 197 9.47 3.98 22.47
N ALA A 198 8.51 3.83 23.37
CA ALA A 198 8.63 2.88 24.48
C ALA A 198 8.76 1.44 23.98
N GLU A 199 9.61 0.66 24.61
CA GLU A 199 9.78 -0.76 24.33
C GLU A 199 8.79 -1.58 25.13
N ILE A 200 8.24 -2.63 24.50
CA ILE A 200 7.38 -3.63 25.14
C ILE A 200 8.16 -4.94 25.09
N THR A 201 8.52 -5.48 26.26
CA THR A 201 9.31 -6.71 26.40
C THR A 201 8.64 -7.76 27.28
N GLU A 202 7.57 -7.39 27.99
CA GLU A 202 6.79 -8.25 28.87
C GLU A 202 5.34 -7.75 28.96
N ASN A 203 4.43 -8.56 29.49
CA ASN A 203 3.01 -8.19 29.65
C ASN A 203 2.39 -7.55 28.39
N HIS A 204 2.74 -8.07 27.24
CA HIS A 204 2.57 -7.47 25.91
C HIS A 204 1.16 -6.93 25.66
N ALA A 205 0.13 -7.77 25.81
CA ALA A 205 -1.25 -7.38 25.60
C ALA A 205 -1.74 -6.29 26.57
N LEU A 206 -1.33 -6.38 27.85
CA LEU A 206 -1.71 -5.41 28.87
C LEU A 206 -1.09 -4.04 28.59
N ILE A 207 0.22 -4.02 28.32
CA ILE A 207 0.96 -2.78 28.05
C ILE A 207 0.43 -2.11 26.78
N LEU A 208 0.18 -2.88 25.72
CA LEU A 208 -0.38 -2.34 24.47
C LEU A 208 -1.74 -1.67 24.71
N ARG A 209 -2.65 -2.35 25.44
CA ARG A 209 -3.98 -1.80 25.80
C ARG A 209 -3.87 -0.51 26.60
N GLN A 210 -2.94 -0.45 27.56
CA GLN A 210 -2.69 0.77 28.34
C GLN A 210 -2.20 1.93 27.47
N MET A 211 -1.26 1.67 26.55
CA MET A 211 -0.71 2.69 25.65
C MET A 211 -1.77 3.22 24.67
N VAL A 212 -2.58 2.32 24.10
CA VAL A 212 -3.70 2.71 23.22
C VAL A 212 -4.72 3.54 23.97
N LYS A 213 -5.12 3.10 25.17
CA LYS A 213 -6.07 3.82 26.03
C LYS A 213 -5.56 5.22 26.37
N ALA A 214 -4.31 5.33 26.80
CA ALA A 214 -3.68 6.62 27.09
C ALA A 214 -3.65 7.57 25.88
N TYR A 215 -3.50 7.04 24.67
CA TYR A 215 -3.59 7.85 23.45
C TYR A 215 -5.01 8.34 23.23
N LEU A 216 -6.02 7.46 23.30
CA LEU A 216 -7.43 7.80 23.06
C LEU A 216 -8.02 8.78 24.09
N GLU A 217 -7.50 8.77 25.32
CA GLU A 217 -7.92 9.70 26.39
C GLU A 217 -7.34 11.12 26.21
N ASN A 218 -6.30 11.27 25.35
CA ASN A 218 -5.62 12.57 25.11
C ASN A 218 -5.91 13.16 23.72
N GLU A 219 -6.75 12.51 22.90
CA GLU A 219 -7.17 12.98 21.59
C GLU A 219 -8.47 13.80 21.72
#